data_8ce9a32b9723ee1db7bb738709db12e9
#
_entry.id   8ce9a32b9723ee1db7bb738709db12e9
#
_cell.length_a   1.000
_cell.length_b   1.000
_cell.length_c   1.000
_cell.angle_alpha   90.00
_cell.angle_beta   90.00
_cell.angle_gamma   90.00
#
_symmetry.space_group_name_H-M   'P 1'
#
loop_
_entity.id
_entity.type
_entity.pdbx_description
1 polymer ?
#
loop_
_entity_poly.entity_id
_entity_poly.type
_entity_poly.pdbx_seq_one_letter_code
_entity_poly.pdbx_strand_id
1 'polypeptide(L)'
;MRKKCIFAENEFIMYRTLIIILFLILAILVLIFYGVYRVKRFSRQLFGTDDILQGVKKAQEDLSTTPRSVSAMTRIALPQIVSDFPDFEYNEMKQRAENVLMQYFEAVTAQDVTILQEGNEDLKEQLRSQIRALVSQEKWEHFTQVKIHQTEIARYRKEAGRCIVTFQSAVESFHYVTDAAHAVVRGSDHILEQSRYNVDLVYIQNRDLAKGNTDGALGVTCPNCGAPITNLGAKFCEYCGAGVVELNVHAWSFENIEEA
;
A
#
# COMPACT_ATOMS: atom_id res chain seq x y z
N MET A 1 1.51 -23.44 86.33
CA MET A 1 1.84 -24.32 85.21
C MET A 1 1.09 -24.01 83.91
N ARG A 2 -0.16 -23.54 83.90
CA ARG A 2 -0.95 -23.21 82.66
C ARG A 2 -0.37 -22.11 81.75
N LYS A 3 0.28 -21.07 82.24
CA LYS A 3 0.82 -19.96 81.45
C LYS A 3 2.03 -20.36 80.56
N LYS A 4 2.87 -21.35 80.95
CA LYS A 4 4.00 -21.83 80.17
C LYS A 4 3.57 -22.70 79.01
N CYS A 5 2.48 -23.45 79.06
CA CYS A 5 1.98 -24.27 77.94
C CYS A 5 1.41 -23.39 76.79
N ILE A 6 0.66 -22.31 77.18
CA ILE A 6 0.09 -21.40 76.16
C ILE A 6 1.13 -20.62 75.41
N PHE A 7 2.28 -20.29 76.04
CA PHE A 7 3.38 -19.58 75.39
C PHE A 7 4.10 -20.48 74.36
N ALA A 8 4.35 -21.74 74.70
CA ALA A 8 4.96 -22.72 73.82
C ALA A 8 4.08 -23.08 72.62
N GLU A 9 2.76 -23.10 72.79
CA GLU A 9 1.78 -23.37 71.75
C GLU A 9 1.68 -22.21 70.72
N ASN A 10 1.74 -20.96 71.19
CA ASN A 10 1.78 -19.76 70.36
C ASN A 10 3.09 -19.65 69.55
N GLU A 11 4.26 -19.98 70.13
CA GLU A 11 5.52 -20.03 69.40
C GLU A 11 5.47 -21.09 68.30
N PHE A 12 4.94 -22.26 68.57
CA PHE A 12 4.82 -23.34 67.59
C PHE A 12 3.88 -22.97 66.42
N ILE A 13 2.79 -22.30 66.71
CA ILE A 13 1.85 -21.78 65.70
C ILE A 13 2.53 -20.72 64.87
N MET A 14 3.28 -19.79 65.48
CA MET A 14 4.05 -18.76 64.79
C MET A 14 5.12 -19.33 63.83
N TYR A 15 5.86 -20.34 64.25
CA TYR A 15 6.82 -21.02 63.36
C TYR A 15 6.14 -21.74 62.17
N ARG A 16 5.00 -22.39 62.40
CA ARG A 16 4.23 -23.03 61.35
C ARG A 16 3.72 -22.01 60.31
N THR A 17 3.20 -20.87 60.78
CA THR A 17 2.74 -19.80 59.87
C THR A 17 3.88 -19.18 59.08
N LEU A 18 5.06 -18.95 59.69
CA LEU A 18 6.26 -18.47 59.04
C LEU A 18 6.73 -19.45 57.96
N ILE A 19 6.75 -20.74 58.20
CA ILE A 19 7.12 -21.77 57.26
C ILE A 19 6.13 -21.79 56.07
N ILE A 20 4.83 -21.68 56.32
CA ILE A 20 3.81 -21.63 55.25
C ILE A 20 4.00 -20.39 54.38
N ILE A 21 4.26 -19.22 54.99
CA ILE A 21 4.53 -17.98 54.25
C ILE A 21 5.78 -18.11 53.38
N LEU A 22 6.84 -18.71 53.94
CA LEU A 22 8.08 -18.93 53.19
C LEU A 22 7.86 -19.84 51.98
N PHE A 23 7.09 -20.92 52.12
CA PHE A 23 6.72 -21.80 51.02
C PHE A 23 5.87 -21.09 49.96
N LEU A 24 4.93 -20.23 50.36
CA LEU A 24 4.13 -19.44 49.44
C LEU A 24 5.01 -18.46 48.67
N ILE A 25 5.95 -17.77 49.31
CA ILE A 25 6.89 -16.87 48.65
C ILE A 25 7.75 -17.63 47.65
N LEU A 26 8.28 -18.82 48.03
CA LEU A 26 9.07 -19.66 47.13
C LEU A 26 8.26 -20.13 45.94
N ALA A 27 7.03 -20.54 46.12
CA ALA A 27 6.12 -20.94 45.06
C ALA A 27 5.84 -19.77 44.07
N ILE A 28 5.64 -18.57 44.57
CA ILE A 28 5.46 -17.36 43.74
C ILE A 28 6.73 -17.07 42.94
N LEU A 29 7.90 -17.14 43.55
CA LEU A 29 9.18 -16.94 42.87
C LEU A 29 9.41 -17.96 41.75
N VAL A 30 9.08 -19.22 41.96
CA VAL A 30 9.15 -20.26 40.94
C VAL A 30 8.18 -19.99 39.79
N LEU A 31 6.97 -19.54 40.07
CA LEU A 31 5.97 -19.16 39.05
C LEU A 31 6.46 -17.97 38.21
N ILE A 32 7.01 -16.94 38.86
CA ILE A 32 7.59 -15.77 38.18
C ILE A 32 8.73 -16.20 37.27
N PHE A 33 9.66 -17.00 37.81
CA PHE A 33 10.80 -17.51 37.03
C PHE A 33 10.34 -18.35 35.82
N TYR A 34 9.36 -19.22 36.03
CA TYR A 34 8.79 -20.01 34.95
C TYR A 34 8.09 -19.12 33.88
N GLY A 35 7.35 -18.09 34.32
CA GLY A 35 6.73 -17.11 33.45
C GLY A 35 7.76 -16.37 32.58
N VAL A 36 8.81 -15.84 33.22
CA VAL A 36 9.90 -15.15 32.51
C VAL A 36 10.63 -16.09 31.54
N TYR A 37 10.88 -17.33 31.94
CA TYR A 37 11.49 -18.35 31.06
C TYR A 37 10.62 -18.64 29.82
N ARG A 38 9.30 -18.78 30.02
CA ARG A 38 8.36 -19.04 28.90
C ARG A 38 8.31 -17.84 27.94
N VAL A 39 8.26 -16.63 28.48
CA VAL A 39 8.26 -15.38 27.70
C VAL A 39 9.55 -15.25 26.89
N LYS A 40 10.72 -15.46 27.50
CA LYS A 40 12.01 -15.43 26.79
C LYS A 40 12.09 -16.50 25.68
N ARG A 41 11.62 -17.71 25.96
CA ARG A 41 11.60 -18.79 24.96
C ARG A 41 10.70 -18.45 23.79
N PHE A 42 9.53 -17.86 24.03
CA PHE A 42 8.61 -17.40 23.00
C PHE A 42 9.21 -16.26 22.17
N SER A 43 9.84 -15.27 22.82
CA SER A 43 10.54 -14.18 22.15
C SER A 43 11.66 -14.68 21.23
N ARG A 44 12.46 -15.63 21.68
CA ARG A 44 13.51 -16.26 20.84
C ARG A 44 12.96 -16.97 19.61
N GLN A 45 11.82 -17.63 19.73
CA GLN A 45 11.20 -18.34 18.61
C GLN A 45 10.61 -17.42 17.55
N LEU A 46 10.06 -16.26 17.95
CA LEU A 46 9.42 -15.30 17.04
C LEU A 46 10.40 -14.27 16.49
N PHE A 47 11.27 -13.72 17.34
CA PHE A 47 12.10 -12.57 17.01
C PHE A 47 13.60 -12.86 17.03
N GLY A 48 14.01 -14.08 17.42
CA GLY A 48 15.43 -14.45 17.56
C GLY A 48 16.18 -13.72 18.68
N THR A 49 15.46 -12.97 19.54
CA THR A 49 16.02 -12.17 20.66
C THR A 49 15.37 -12.55 21.99
N ASP A 50 16.11 -12.34 23.10
CA ASP A 50 15.61 -12.65 24.45
C ASP A 50 14.66 -11.60 25.00
N ASP A 51 14.61 -10.42 24.38
CA ASP A 51 13.78 -9.29 24.77
C ASP A 51 12.72 -9.00 23.72
N ILE A 52 11.45 -9.05 24.12
CA ILE A 52 10.31 -8.78 23.23
C ILE A 52 10.38 -7.35 22.67
N LEU A 53 10.77 -6.36 23.50
CA LEU A 53 10.86 -4.96 23.05
C LEU A 53 11.95 -4.78 21.98
N GLN A 54 13.09 -5.44 22.14
CA GLN A 54 14.16 -5.43 21.12
C GLN A 54 13.72 -6.20 19.86
N GLY A 55 13.01 -7.32 20.04
CA GLY A 55 12.45 -8.09 18.93
C GLY A 55 11.45 -7.29 18.10
N VAL A 56 10.54 -6.58 18.75
CA VAL A 56 9.56 -5.70 18.09
C VAL A 56 10.27 -4.54 17.39
N LYS A 57 11.24 -3.88 18.02
CA LYS A 57 12.03 -2.82 17.39
C LYS A 57 12.76 -3.31 16.16
N LYS A 58 13.45 -4.45 16.26
CA LYS A 58 14.16 -5.04 15.13
C LYS A 58 13.20 -5.41 13.99
N ALA A 59 12.05 -6.02 14.29
CA ALA A 59 11.04 -6.33 13.29
C ALA A 59 10.49 -5.06 12.62
N GLN A 60 10.32 -3.98 13.37
CA GLN A 60 9.91 -2.68 12.84
C GLN A 60 11.00 -2.04 11.98
N GLU A 61 12.27 -2.11 12.38
CA GLU A 61 13.42 -1.68 11.58
C GLU A 61 13.52 -2.48 10.29
N ASP A 62 13.41 -3.81 10.35
CA ASP A 62 13.42 -4.68 9.17
C ASP A 62 12.27 -4.36 8.20
N LEU A 63 11.06 -4.10 8.72
CA LEU A 63 9.91 -3.67 7.92
C LEU A 63 10.09 -2.29 7.31
N SER A 64 10.76 -1.36 8.00
CA SER A 64 11.02 -0.01 7.50
C SER A 64 12.14 0.05 6.47
N THR A 65 13.10 -0.89 6.52
CA THR A 65 14.27 -0.91 5.62
C THR A 65 14.13 -1.84 4.42
N THR A 66 13.16 -2.79 4.47
CA THR A 66 12.96 -3.76 3.38
C THR A 66 11.88 -3.29 2.41
N PRO A 67 12.24 -2.93 1.16
CA PRO A 67 11.27 -2.52 0.16
C PRO A 67 10.20 -3.58 -0.08
N ARG A 68 8.96 -3.16 -0.26
CA ARG A 68 7.85 -4.06 -0.62
C ARG A 68 8.11 -4.65 -2.00
N SER A 69 7.85 -5.94 -2.17
CA SER A 69 7.89 -6.56 -3.50
C SER A 69 6.68 -6.11 -4.32
N VAL A 70 6.91 -5.79 -5.60
CA VAL A 70 5.87 -5.48 -6.57
C VAL A 70 5.43 -6.72 -7.33
N SER A 71 4.29 -6.63 -8.00
CA SER A 71 3.77 -7.69 -8.85
C SER A 71 4.72 -7.99 -10.02
N ALA A 72 4.93 -9.26 -10.33
CA ALA A 72 5.79 -9.71 -11.44
C ALA A 72 5.01 -9.99 -12.73
N MET A 73 3.89 -9.30 -12.97
CA MET A 73 3.02 -9.56 -14.13
C MET A 73 3.53 -8.94 -15.43
N THR A 74 4.53 -8.07 -15.39
CA THR A 74 5.08 -7.39 -16.59
C THR A 74 5.42 -8.38 -17.70
N ARG A 75 6.08 -9.50 -17.37
CA ARG A 75 6.48 -10.50 -18.36
C ARG A 75 5.29 -11.13 -19.10
N ILE A 76 4.14 -11.24 -18.45
CA ILE A 76 2.92 -11.84 -19.02
C ILE A 76 2.06 -10.78 -19.72
N ALA A 77 1.91 -9.61 -19.10
CA ALA A 77 1.01 -8.56 -19.59
C ALA A 77 1.61 -7.78 -20.76
N LEU A 78 2.91 -7.48 -20.74
CA LEU A 78 3.55 -6.64 -21.75
C LEU A 78 3.40 -7.16 -23.20
N PRO A 79 3.57 -8.46 -23.50
CA PRO A 79 3.33 -8.96 -24.87
C PRO A 79 1.89 -8.75 -25.34
N GLN A 80 0.90 -8.84 -24.45
CA GLN A 80 -0.51 -8.60 -24.75
C GLN A 80 -0.78 -7.11 -25.01
N ILE A 81 -0.19 -6.24 -24.17
CA ILE A 81 -0.32 -4.78 -24.35
C ILE A 81 0.29 -4.34 -25.67
N VAL A 82 1.50 -4.80 -25.99
CA VAL A 82 2.17 -4.45 -27.27
C VAL A 82 1.43 -5.03 -28.47
N SER A 83 0.80 -6.19 -28.35
CA SER A 83 -0.06 -6.73 -29.39
C SER A 83 -1.29 -5.87 -29.65
N ASP A 84 -1.90 -5.30 -28.59
CA ASP A 84 -3.07 -4.42 -28.71
C ASP A 84 -2.68 -2.99 -29.10
N PHE A 85 -1.53 -2.53 -28.62
CA PHE A 85 -1.00 -1.17 -28.80
C PHE A 85 0.47 -1.23 -29.22
N PRO A 86 0.77 -1.37 -30.53
CA PRO A 86 2.15 -1.49 -31.04
C PRO A 86 3.06 -0.31 -30.69
N ASP A 87 2.49 0.87 -30.49
CA ASP A 87 3.20 2.10 -30.10
C ASP A 87 3.39 2.24 -28.58
N PHE A 88 3.05 1.20 -27.77
CA PHE A 88 3.21 1.25 -26.31
C PHE A 88 4.67 1.04 -25.91
N GLU A 89 5.30 2.11 -25.44
CA GLU A 89 6.68 2.09 -24.94
C GLU A 89 6.70 1.88 -23.43
N TYR A 90 7.00 0.65 -23.01
CA TYR A 90 6.96 0.25 -21.58
C TYR A 90 7.79 1.16 -20.67
N ASN A 91 9.04 1.47 -21.07
CA ASN A 91 9.93 2.26 -20.21
C ASN A 91 9.46 3.71 -20.10
N GLU A 92 8.91 4.29 -21.17
CA GLU A 92 8.33 5.63 -21.14
C GLU A 92 7.10 5.67 -20.22
N MET A 93 6.16 4.74 -20.39
CA MET A 93 4.94 4.70 -19.58
C MET A 93 5.24 4.43 -18.10
N LYS A 94 6.21 3.56 -17.82
CA LYS A 94 6.72 3.32 -16.47
C LYS A 94 7.26 4.61 -15.83
N GLN A 95 8.13 5.32 -16.54
CA GLN A 95 8.72 6.58 -16.04
C GLN A 95 7.65 7.65 -15.82
N ARG A 96 6.67 7.76 -16.73
CA ARG A 96 5.53 8.66 -16.56
C ARG A 96 4.70 8.28 -15.34
N ALA A 97 4.42 6.99 -15.09
CA ALA A 97 3.71 6.52 -13.90
C ALA A 97 4.46 6.88 -12.61
N GLU A 98 5.79 6.72 -12.60
CA GLU A 98 6.63 7.13 -11.46
C GLU A 98 6.58 8.66 -11.24
N ASN A 99 6.66 9.44 -12.31
CA ASN A 99 6.59 10.91 -12.23
C ASN A 99 5.22 11.40 -11.72
N VAL A 100 4.13 10.82 -12.21
CA VAL A 100 2.77 11.15 -11.76
C VAL A 100 2.58 10.80 -10.29
N LEU A 101 3.11 9.65 -9.85
CA LEU A 101 3.06 9.25 -8.44
C LEU A 101 3.84 10.23 -7.54
N MET A 102 5.02 10.69 -7.98
CA MET A 102 5.80 11.70 -7.26
C MET A 102 5.05 13.04 -7.18
N GLN A 103 4.48 13.51 -8.29
CA GLN A 103 3.66 14.72 -8.31
C GLN A 103 2.43 14.61 -7.40
N TYR A 104 1.81 13.43 -7.35
CA TYR A 104 0.69 13.17 -6.45
C TYR A 104 1.07 13.34 -4.98
N PHE A 105 2.20 12.75 -4.53
CA PHE A 105 2.68 12.92 -3.16
C PHE A 105 3.03 14.38 -2.83
N GLU A 106 3.66 15.08 -3.77
CA GLU A 106 3.98 16.49 -3.61
C GLU A 106 2.71 17.35 -3.53
N ALA A 107 1.73 17.08 -4.38
CA ALA A 107 0.44 17.78 -4.39
C ALA A 107 -0.36 17.58 -3.10
N VAL A 108 -0.38 16.36 -2.53
CA VAL A 108 -0.99 16.07 -1.23
C VAL A 108 -0.27 16.81 -0.11
N THR A 109 1.06 16.76 -0.10
CA THR A 109 1.90 17.43 0.93
C THR A 109 1.75 18.94 0.89
N ALA A 110 1.72 19.53 -0.30
CA ALA A 110 1.54 20.98 -0.50
C ALA A 110 0.06 21.41 -0.42
N GLN A 111 -0.89 20.46 -0.41
CA GLN A 111 -2.32 20.70 -0.55
C GLN A 111 -2.67 21.51 -1.81
N ASP A 112 -1.94 21.30 -2.90
CA ASP A 112 -2.09 22.00 -4.16
C ASP A 112 -2.23 21.04 -5.34
N VAL A 113 -3.43 20.99 -5.92
CA VAL A 113 -3.75 20.12 -7.07
C VAL A 113 -3.00 20.54 -8.34
N THR A 114 -2.55 21.79 -8.45
CA THR A 114 -1.89 22.31 -9.67
C THR A 114 -0.52 21.68 -9.92
N ILE A 115 0.07 21.06 -8.90
CA ILE A 115 1.33 20.31 -9.00
C ILE A 115 1.16 19.06 -9.87
N LEU A 116 -0.02 18.42 -9.84
CA LEU A 116 -0.32 17.26 -10.66
C LEU A 116 -0.59 17.69 -12.11
N GLN A 117 0.44 17.62 -12.95
CA GLN A 117 0.38 18.07 -14.34
C GLN A 117 -0.24 17.02 -15.27
N GLU A 118 0.11 15.76 -15.08
CA GLU A 118 -0.43 14.64 -15.85
C GLU A 118 -1.63 13.99 -15.11
N GLY A 119 -2.56 13.44 -15.88
CA GLY A 119 -3.74 12.75 -15.39
C GLY A 119 -5.04 13.35 -15.94
N ASN A 120 -6.06 12.52 -15.99
CA ASN A 120 -7.40 12.94 -16.41
C ASN A 120 -8.12 13.70 -15.27
N GLU A 121 -9.35 14.16 -15.55
CA GLU A 121 -10.14 14.87 -14.55
C GLU A 121 -10.54 13.98 -13.37
N ASP A 122 -10.67 12.67 -13.55
CA ASP A 122 -11.03 11.72 -12.48
C ASP A 122 -9.91 11.65 -11.45
N LEU A 123 -8.64 11.53 -11.88
CA LEU A 123 -7.48 11.56 -10.97
C LEU A 123 -7.36 12.91 -10.25
N LYS A 124 -7.55 14.01 -10.97
CA LYS A 124 -7.51 15.35 -10.37
C LYS A 124 -8.64 15.56 -9.36
N GLU A 125 -9.84 15.03 -9.62
CA GLU A 125 -10.95 15.12 -8.68
C GLU A 125 -10.75 14.21 -7.47
N GLN A 126 -10.16 13.04 -7.64
CA GLN A 126 -9.71 12.19 -6.53
C GLN A 126 -8.77 12.96 -5.60
N LEU A 127 -7.74 13.60 -6.16
CA LEU A 127 -6.77 14.41 -5.41
C LEU A 127 -7.43 15.61 -4.73
N ARG A 128 -8.32 16.36 -5.45
CA ARG A 128 -9.08 17.47 -4.87
C ARG A 128 -9.94 17.02 -3.69
N SER A 129 -10.56 15.84 -3.81
CA SER A 129 -11.41 15.28 -2.74
C SER A 129 -10.59 14.93 -1.51
N GLN A 130 -9.41 14.31 -1.69
CA GLN A 130 -8.48 14.01 -0.60
C GLN A 130 -8.01 15.28 0.10
N ILE A 131 -7.54 16.29 -0.65
CA ILE A 131 -7.07 17.56 -0.09
C ILE A 131 -8.21 18.26 0.66
N ARG A 132 -9.43 18.31 0.09
CA ARG A 132 -10.61 18.89 0.78
C ARG A 132 -10.92 18.19 2.09
N ALA A 133 -10.80 16.86 2.12
CA ALA A 133 -11.03 16.09 3.33
C ALA A 133 -9.98 16.39 4.43
N LEU A 134 -8.72 16.56 4.05
CA LEU A 134 -7.65 16.96 4.97
C LEU A 134 -7.88 18.38 5.51
N VAL A 135 -8.12 19.35 4.63
CA VAL A 135 -8.38 20.76 5.00
C VAL A 135 -9.60 20.87 5.91
N SER A 136 -10.68 20.15 5.64
CA SER A 136 -11.90 20.17 6.47
C SER A 136 -11.68 19.63 7.89
N GLN A 137 -10.65 18.82 8.09
CA GLN A 137 -10.26 18.26 9.39
C GLN A 137 -9.10 19.03 10.04
N GLU A 138 -8.64 20.11 9.45
CA GLU A 138 -7.44 20.86 9.86
C GLU A 138 -6.21 19.95 9.99
N LYS A 139 -5.99 19.09 8.99
CA LYS A 139 -4.89 18.12 8.93
C LYS A 139 -4.02 18.35 7.71
N TRP A 140 -2.75 18.00 7.85
CA TRP A 140 -1.75 17.99 6.77
C TRP A 140 -1.13 16.61 6.67
N GLU A 141 -1.20 16.04 5.49
CA GLU A 141 -0.57 14.75 5.16
C GLU A 141 0.77 15.02 4.48
N HIS A 142 1.82 14.38 4.98
CA HIS A 142 3.19 14.63 4.54
C HIS A 142 3.79 13.35 3.99
N PHE A 143 4.37 13.46 2.80
CA PHE A 143 5.25 12.47 2.19
C PHE A 143 6.61 13.11 2.01
N THR A 144 7.62 12.70 2.79
CA THR A 144 8.96 13.27 2.71
C THR A 144 10.00 12.19 2.45
N GLN A 145 11.11 12.58 1.79
CA GLN A 145 12.18 11.68 1.35
C GLN A 145 11.64 10.48 0.53
N VAL A 146 10.69 10.74 -0.34
CA VAL A 146 10.05 9.72 -1.17
C VAL A 146 11.07 9.10 -2.12
N LYS A 147 11.13 7.76 -2.14
CA LYS A 147 11.96 6.98 -3.05
C LYS A 147 11.17 5.83 -3.64
N ILE A 148 11.14 5.74 -4.95
CA ILE A 148 10.57 4.60 -5.66
C ILE A 148 11.70 3.59 -5.91
N HIS A 149 11.52 2.36 -5.41
CA HIS A 149 12.50 1.29 -5.54
C HIS A 149 12.31 0.48 -6.82
N GLN A 150 11.07 0.18 -7.15
CA GLN A 150 10.72 -0.64 -8.30
C GLN A 150 9.29 -0.35 -8.74
N THR A 151 9.07 -0.34 -10.04
CA THR A 151 7.74 -0.23 -10.67
C THR A 151 7.60 -1.31 -11.73
N GLU A 152 6.48 -2.06 -11.67
CA GLU A 152 6.17 -3.13 -12.61
C GLU A 152 4.68 -3.09 -12.99
N ILE A 153 4.33 -3.70 -14.12
CA ILE A 153 2.92 -3.91 -14.46
C ILE A 153 2.33 -4.97 -13.53
N ALA A 154 1.32 -4.57 -12.77
CA ALA A 154 0.58 -5.46 -11.88
C ALA A 154 -0.62 -6.09 -12.58
N ARG A 155 -1.25 -5.38 -13.50
CA ARG A 155 -2.48 -5.83 -14.16
C ARG A 155 -2.66 -5.18 -15.52
N TYR A 156 -3.23 -5.94 -16.45
CA TYR A 156 -3.78 -5.43 -17.69
C TYR A 156 -5.23 -5.89 -17.82
N ARG A 157 -6.15 -4.96 -18.01
CA ARG A 157 -7.59 -5.23 -18.14
C ARG A 157 -8.13 -4.59 -19.41
N LYS A 158 -9.00 -5.32 -20.07
CA LYS A 158 -9.79 -4.84 -21.21
C LYS A 158 -11.24 -4.76 -20.77
N GLU A 159 -11.83 -3.60 -20.89
CA GLU A 159 -13.22 -3.32 -20.59
C GLU A 159 -13.90 -2.76 -21.83
N ALA A 160 -15.25 -2.69 -21.83
CA ALA A 160 -15.97 -2.09 -22.95
C ALA A 160 -15.54 -0.62 -23.13
N GLY A 161 -14.94 -0.33 -24.30
CA GLY A 161 -14.52 1.02 -24.69
C GLY A 161 -13.25 1.54 -24.01
N ARG A 162 -12.55 0.76 -23.15
CA ARG A 162 -11.31 1.17 -22.52
C ARG A 162 -10.35 0.02 -22.19
N CYS A 163 -9.07 0.32 -22.11
CA CYS A 163 -8.05 -0.60 -21.63
C CYS A 163 -7.30 0.04 -20.49
N ILE A 164 -6.99 -0.73 -19.46
CA ILE A 164 -6.34 -0.26 -18.22
C ILE A 164 -5.07 -1.05 -17.98
N VAL A 165 -3.94 -0.35 -17.87
CA VAL A 165 -2.66 -0.88 -17.42
C VAL A 165 -2.40 -0.35 -16.02
N THR A 166 -2.38 -1.24 -15.03
CA THR A 166 -2.05 -0.87 -13.64
C THR A 166 -0.55 -1.07 -13.42
N PHE A 167 0.19 0.01 -13.18
CA PHE A 167 1.55 -0.02 -12.67
C PHE A 167 1.51 -0.10 -11.14
N GLN A 168 2.36 -0.94 -10.55
CA GLN A 168 2.55 -1.02 -9.11
C GLN A 168 3.96 -0.59 -8.75
N SER A 169 4.08 0.38 -7.87
CA SER A 169 5.35 0.94 -7.41
C SER A 169 5.58 0.61 -5.94
N ALA A 170 6.78 0.13 -5.60
CA ALA A 170 7.26 0.02 -4.23
C ALA A 170 7.88 1.36 -3.83
N VAL A 171 7.35 1.95 -2.78
CA VAL A 171 7.69 3.30 -2.33
C VAL A 171 8.18 3.27 -0.89
N GLU A 172 9.25 4.00 -0.63
CA GLU A 172 9.79 4.32 0.69
C GLU A 172 9.59 5.80 0.95
N SER A 173 9.05 6.16 2.12
CA SER A 173 8.92 7.56 2.53
C SER A 173 8.74 7.68 4.04
N PHE A 174 9.00 8.86 4.61
CA PHE A 174 8.35 9.21 5.87
C PHE A 174 6.93 9.67 5.54
N HIS A 175 5.95 8.93 6.02
CA HIS A 175 4.54 9.20 5.81
C HIS A 175 3.87 9.49 7.16
N TYR A 176 3.33 10.68 7.33
CA TYR A 176 2.69 11.11 8.57
C TYR A 176 1.65 12.20 8.34
N VAL A 177 0.73 12.31 9.29
CA VAL A 177 -0.30 13.35 9.30
C VAL A 177 -0.13 14.19 10.55
N THR A 178 -0.17 15.52 10.38
CA THR A 178 -0.15 16.48 11.49
C THR A 178 -1.50 17.18 11.64
N ASP A 179 -1.77 17.67 12.84
CA ASP A 179 -2.90 18.55 13.17
C ASP A 179 -2.51 20.03 13.08
N ALA A 180 -3.45 20.93 13.41
CA ALA A 180 -3.25 22.37 13.44
C ALA A 180 -2.17 22.84 14.44
N ALA A 181 -1.83 22.03 15.44
CA ALA A 181 -0.73 22.30 16.38
C ALA A 181 0.61 21.74 15.88
N HIS A 182 0.67 21.22 14.64
CA HIS A 182 1.81 20.53 14.04
C HIS A 182 2.23 19.25 14.81
N ALA A 183 1.34 18.68 15.64
CA ALA A 183 1.60 17.42 16.29
C ALA A 183 1.31 16.26 15.34
N VAL A 184 2.18 15.23 15.32
CA VAL A 184 1.96 14.02 14.52
C VAL A 184 0.82 13.21 15.14
N VAL A 185 -0.30 13.07 14.41
CA VAL A 185 -1.50 12.34 14.83
C VAL A 185 -1.63 10.96 14.19
N ARG A 186 -0.89 10.72 13.10
CA ARG A 186 -0.81 9.42 12.40
C ARG A 186 0.53 9.27 11.72
N GLY A 187 1.05 8.04 11.65
CA GLY A 187 2.33 7.74 10.99
C GLY A 187 3.54 8.15 11.82
N SER A 188 4.67 8.38 11.16
CA SER A 188 5.92 8.79 11.81
C SER A 188 6.77 9.66 10.90
N ASP A 189 7.34 10.73 11.44
CA ASP A 189 8.27 11.64 10.76
C ASP A 189 9.74 11.19 10.86
N HIS A 190 10.01 10.06 11.56
CA HIS A 190 11.35 9.53 11.82
C HIS A 190 11.46 8.01 11.58
N ILE A 191 10.40 7.32 11.20
CA ILE A 191 10.39 5.90 10.82
C ILE A 191 9.94 5.83 9.36
N LEU A 192 10.81 5.26 8.51
CA LEU A 192 10.45 5.03 7.11
C LEU A 192 9.31 4.04 6.98
N GLU A 193 8.38 4.33 6.12
CA GLU A 193 7.28 3.46 5.72
C GLU A 193 7.57 2.87 4.34
N GLN A 194 7.36 1.57 4.19
CA GLN A 194 7.46 0.85 2.93
C GLN A 194 6.06 0.52 2.44
N SER A 195 5.61 1.21 1.42
CA SER A 195 4.26 1.08 0.85
C SER A 195 4.29 0.61 -0.59
N ARG A 196 3.14 0.24 -1.12
CA ARG A 196 2.94 0.00 -2.56
C ARG A 196 1.81 0.87 -3.05
N TYR A 197 1.98 1.42 -4.22
CA TYR A 197 0.95 2.21 -4.89
C TYR A 197 0.65 1.64 -6.26
N ASN A 198 -0.63 1.54 -6.58
CA ASN A 198 -1.13 1.24 -7.91
C ASN A 198 -1.43 2.55 -8.62
N VAL A 199 -0.99 2.65 -9.87
CA VAL A 199 -1.22 3.79 -10.76
C VAL A 199 -1.89 3.24 -12.01
N ASP A 200 -3.13 3.62 -12.25
CA ASP A 200 -3.90 3.16 -13.40
C ASP A 200 -3.69 4.11 -14.58
N LEU A 201 -3.12 3.56 -15.65
CA LEU A 201 -2.96 4.18 -16.95
C LEU A 201 -4.05 3.66 -17.87
N VAL A 202 -4.92 4.54 -18.37
CA VAL A 202 -6.11 4.21 -19.12
C VAL A 202 -6.04 4.71 -20.54
N TYR A 203 -6.42 3.85 -21.48
CA TYR A 203 -6.67 4.19 -22.87
C TYR A 203 -8.18 4.11 -23.12
N ILE A 204 -8.80 5.25 -23.44
CA ILE A 204 -10.24 5.31 -23.73
C ILE A 204 -10.43 5.34 -25.23
N GLN A 205 -11.00 4.27 -25.75
CA GLN A 205 -11.28 4.12 -27.17
C GLN A 205 -12.67 4.67 -27.54
N ASN A 206 -13.68 4.42 -26.68
CA ASN A 206 -15.03 4.92 -26.86
C ASN A 206 -15.60 5.36 -25.52
N ARG A 207 -15.85 6.66 -25.36
CA ARG A 207 -16.37 7.25 -24.11
C ARG A 207 -17.78 6.80 -23.78
N ASP A 208 -18.61 6.57 -24.79
CA ASP A 208 -20.01 6.20 -24.58
C ASP A 208 -20.14 4.77 -24.09
N LEU A 209 -19.27 3.86 -24.57
CA LEU A 209 -19.18 2.49 -24.09
C LEU A 209 -18.51 2.40 -22.71
N ALA A 210 -17.53 3.25 -22.41
CA ALA A 210 -16.82 3.26 -21.13
C ALA A 210 -17.72 3.72 -19.96
N LYS A 211 -18.76 4.50 -20.23
CA LYS A 211 -19.74 4.98 -19.23
C LYS A 211 -20.91 4.03 -19.00
N GLY A 212 -21.11 3.05 -19.88
CA GLY A 212 -22.18 2.04 -19.79
C GLY A 212 -21.68 0.75 -19.17
N ASN A 213 -22.33 0.27 -18.10
CA ASN A 213 -22.14 -1.07 -17.54
C ASN A 213 -22.71 -2.14 -18.50
N THR A 214 -22.15 -2.25 -19.70
CA THR A 214 -22.57 -3.29 -20.64
C THR A 214 -21.48 -4.36 -20.73
N ASP A 215 -21.84 -5.59 -20.36
CA ASP A 215 -21.11 -6.84 -20.63
C ASP A 215 -20.97 -7.10 -22.15
N GLY A 216 -20.62 -6.09 -22.91
CA GLY A 216 -20.48 -6.15 -24.36
C GLY A 216 -19.04 -6.41 -24.77
N ALA A 217 -18.83 -7.36 -25.64
CA ALA A 217 -17.53 -7.63 -26.28
C ALA A 217 -16.85 -6.32 -26.74
N LEU A 218 -15.53 -6.24 -26.53
CA LEU A 218 -14.65 -5.19 -27.07
C LEU A 218 -14.67 -5.19 -28.61
N GLY A 219 -15.78 -4.90 -29.22
CA GLY A 219 -15.97 -4.93 -30.66
C GLY A 219 -16.10 -3.51 -31.20
N VAL A 220 -14.97 -2.86 -31.47
CA VAL A 220 -14.98 -1.70 -32.36
C VAL A 220 -14.94 -2.20 -33.79
N THR A 221 -15.88 -1.75 -34.57
CA THR A 221 -15.95 -2.11 -36.00
C THR A 221 -15.36 -1.00 -36.86
N CYS A 222 -14.67 -1.35 -37.92
CA CYS A 222 -14.16 -0.39 -38.88
C CYS A 222 -15.31 0.42 -39.52
N PRO A 223 -15.26 1.77 -39.47
CA PRO A 223 -16.32 2.60 -40.03
C PRO A 223 -16.45 2.48 -41.54
N ASN A 224 -15.40 2.00 -42.24
CA ASN A 224 -15.42 1.85 -43.70
C ASN A 224 -15.91 0.49 -44.18
N CYS A 225 -15.55 -0.62 -43.51
CA CYS A 225 -15.91 -1.97 -43.98
C CYS A 225 -16.71 -2.81 -42.98
N GLY A 226 -16.98 -2.30 -41.76
CA GLY A 226 -17.70 -3.02 -40.71
C GLY A 226 -16.92 -4.19 -40.10
N ALA A 227 -15.71 -4.48 -40.49
CA ALA A 227 -14.91 -5.56 -39.91
C ALA A 227 -14.52 -5.25 -38.47
N PRO A 228 -14.45 -6.28 -37.59
CA PRO A 228 -14.03 -6.08 -36.22
C PRO A 228 -12.56 -5.63 -36.18
N ILE A 229 -12.25 -4.61 -35.37
CA ILE A 229 -10.88 -4.18 -35.10
C ILE A 229 -10.40 -4.99 -33.90
N THR A 230 -9.50 -5.92 -34.16
CA THR A 230 -8.93 -6.83 -33.15
C THR A 230 -7.76 -6.23 -32.42
N ASN A 231 -7.05 -5.31 -33.08
CA ASN A 231 -5.92 -4.58 -32.53
C ASN A 231 -6.37 -3.15 -32.14
N LEU A 232 -6.50 -2.90 -30.84
CA LEU A 232 -7.06 -1.65 -30.28
C LEU A 232 -6.18 -0.42 -30.54
N GLY A 233 -4.88 -0.58 -30.78
CA GLY A 233 -3.95 0.49 -31.12
C GLY A 233 -3.72 0.67 -32.65
N ALA A 234 -4.40 -0.09 -33.50
CA ALA A 234 -4.18 -0.04 -34.94
C ALA A 234 -4.53 1.34 -35.52
N LYS A 235 -3.63 1.90 -36.31
CA LYS A 235 -3.84 3.15 -37.08
C LYS A 235 -4.61 2.91 -38.38
N PHE A 236 -4.65 1.67 -38.83
CA PHE A 236 -5.30 1.25 -40.07
C PHE A 236 -6.08 -0.05 -39.86
N CYS A 237 -7.18 -0.18 -40.53
CA CYS A 237 -7.97 -1.41 -40.51
C CYS A 237 -7.18 -2.53 -41.25
N GLU A 238 -7.02 -3.68 -40.58
CA GLU A 238 -6.30 -4.84 -41.14
C GLU A 238 -6.99 -5.45 -42.36
N TYR A 239 -8.32 -5.21 -42.50
CA TYR A 239 -9.12 -5.78 -43.57
C TYR A 239 -9.22 -4.89 -44.83
N CYS A 240 -9.32 -3.56 -44.65
CA CYS A 240 -9.54 -2.66 -45.79
C CYS A 240 -8.50 -1.55 -45.90
N GLY A 241 -7.54 -1.47 -45.01
CA GLY A 241 -6.49 -0.45 -45.00
C GLY A 241 -6.97 0.97 -44.71
N ALA A 242 -8.27 1.18 -44.41
CA ALA A 242 -8.77 2.50 -44.06
C ALA A 242 -8.17 2.96 -42.75
N GLY A 243 -7.85 4.25 -42.65
CA GLY A 243 -7.36 4.86 -41.41
C GLY A 243 -8.43 4.79 -40.30
N VAL A 244 -8.05 4.25 -39.18
CA VAL A 244 -8.90 4.21 -37.95
C VAL A 244 -8.58 5.35 -37.01
N VAL A 245 -8.12 6.47 -37.56
CA VAL A 245 -7.63 7.64 -36.82
C VAL A 245 -8.70 8.23 -35.91
N GLU A 246 -9.97 8.16 -36.30
CA GLU A 246 -11.08 8.64 -35.47
C GLU A 246 -11.32 7.81 -34.19
N LEU A 247 -10.84 6.56 -34.18
CA LEU A 247 -10.96 5.66 -33.03
C LEU A 247 -9.81 5.83 -32.02
N ASN A 248 -8.69 6.40 -32.45
CA ASN A 248 -7.45 6.56 -31.66
C ASN A 248 -7.21 8.01 -31.23
N VAL A 249 -8.26 8.82 -31.09
CA VAL A 249 -8.13 10.23 -30.68
C VAL A 249 -7.68 10.38 -29.21
N HIS A 250 -7.67 9.30 -28.44
CA HIS A 250 -7.41 9.35 -27.00
C HIS A 250 -6.01 8.84 -26.68
N ALA A 251 -5.20 9.74 -26.18
CA ALA A 251 -3.90 9.38 -25.59
C ALA A 251 -4.07 8.60 -24.28
N TRP A 252 -3.05 7.84 -23.93
CA TRP A 252 -2.93 7.26 -22.61
C TRP A 252 -2.98 8.35 -21.52
N SER A 253 -3.82 8.17 -20.51
CA SER A 253 -3.99 9.10 -19.41
C SER A 253 -4.04 8.38 -18.07
N PHE A 254 -3.48 8.97 -17.02
CA PHE A 254 -3.59 8.44 -15.66
C PHE A 254 -4.95 8.80 -15.06
N GLU A 255 -5.61 7.80 -14.47
CA GLU A 255 -6.99 7.92 -13.97
C GLU A 255 -7.10 7.73 -12.46
N ASN A 256 -6.26 6.89 -11.85
CA ASN A 256 -6.38 6.53 -10.46
C ASN A 256 -5.00 6.26 -9.83
N ILE A 257 -4.85 6.65 -8.56
CA ILE A 257 -3.72 6.29 -7.70
C ILE A 257 -4.27 5.81 -6.38
N GLU A 258 -3.89 4.60 -5.96
CA GLU A 258 -4.31 4.02 -4.69
C GLU A 258 -3.18 3.27 -4.01
N GLU A 259 -3.15 3.28 -2.69
CA GLU A 259 -2.27 2.41 -1.91
C GLU A 259 -2.77 0.96 -1.96
N ALA A 260 -1.82 -0.03 -2.13
CA ALA A 260 -2.10 -1.43 -2.42
C ALA A 260 -1.82 -2.38 -1.25
#